data_76669ef78cb22e61419ce19b05c5d5f9
#
_entry.id   76669ef78cb22e61419ce19b05c5d5f9
#
_cell.length_a   1.000
_cell.length_b   1.000
_cell.length_c   1.000
_cell.angle_alpha   90.00
_cell.angle_beta   90.00
_cell.angle_gamma   90.00
#
_symmetry.space_group_name_H-M   'P 1'
#
loop_
_entity.id
_entity.type
_entity.pdbx_description
1 polymer ?
#
loop_
_entity_poly.entity_id
_entity_poly.type
_entity_poly.pdbx_seq_one_letter_code
_entity_poly.pdbx_strand_id
1 'polypeptide(L)'
;AADLEAMGVEQMQPVITGKKTYIAPFVNAEKPQYLVIEDSFPNGRPALEKGFGVYMADRETVNLSERMKVTVCLNPVHSATGPLGVVQGYELFAHMLNTNEDMMKMARMIAYDEGLPVVPNPGILSPQAFVDELFHDRFPNEYLGDTNMRLSVDVSQMVGIRFGETIKAYVKK
;
A
#
# COMPACT_ATOMS: atom_id res chain seq x y z
N ALA A 1 -4.17 0.61 -23.43
CA ALA A 1 -4.94 1.67 -24.15
C ALA A 1 -5.79 1.05 -25.25
N ALA A 2 -5.19 0.31 -26.21
CA ALA A 2 -5.92 -0.25 -27.38
C ALA A 2 -7.18 -1.04 -27.01
N ASP A 3 -7.13 -1.87 -25.96
CA ASP A 3 -8.28 -2.67 -25.53
C ASP A 3 -9.41 -1.77 -24.97
N LEU A 4 -9.06 -0.70 -24.27
CA LEU A 4 -10.03 0.26 -23.76
C LEU A 4 -10.65 1.11 -24.88
N GLU A 5 -9.85 1.49 -25.90
CA GLU A 5 -10.36 2.13 -27.10
C GLU A 5 -11.34 1.23 -27.86
N ALA A 6 -11.01 -0.06 -27.98
CA ALA A 6 -11.91 -1.04 -28.59
C ALA A 6 -13.22 -1.21 -27.83
N MET A 7 -13.24 -0.93 -26.52
CA MET A 7 -14.43 -0.91 -25.67
C MET A 7 -15.20 0.42 -25.71
N GLY A 8 -14.74 1.39 -26.49
CA GLY A 8 -15.39 2.70 -26.65
C GLY A 8 -14.94 3.77 -25.65
N VAL A 9 -13.84 3.54 -24.92
CA VAL A 9 -13.27 4.58 -24.04
C VAL A 9 -12.49 5.58 -24.86
N GLU A 10 -12.88 6.85 -24.77
CA GLU A 10 -12.27 7.95 -25.50
C GLU A 10 -11.02 8.50 -24.80
N GLN A 11 -10.21 9.28 -25.52
CA GLN A 11 -9.04 10.01 -25.00
C GLN A 11 -7.94 9.09 -24.41
N MET A 12 -7.70 7.95 -25.03
CA MET A 12 -6.69 6.97 -24.60
C MET A 12 -5.25 7.32 -24.99
N GLN A 13 -4.97 8.57 -25.38
CA GLN A 13 -3.62 9.02 -25.70
C GLN A 13 -2.93 9.59 -24.45
N PRO A 14 -1.63 9.32 -24.25
CA PRO A 14 -0.89 9.87 -23.12
C PRO A 14 -0.70 11.38 -23.28
N VAL A 15 -0.78 12.11 -22.17
CA VAL A 15 -0.50 13.54 -22.12
C VAL A 15 0.97 13.76 -21.82
N ILE A 16 1.69 14.46 -22.69
CA ILE A 16 3.08 14.86 -22.46
C ILE A 16 3.10 16.17 -21.67
N THR A 17 3.73 16.16 -20.51
CA THR A 17 3.85 17.33 -19.65
C THR A 17 4.95 18.28 -20.13
N GLY A 18 4.94 19.54 -19.64
CA GLY A 18 5.99 20.51 -19.90
C GLY A 18 7.38 20.08 -19.41
N LYS A 19 7.47 19.12 -18.49
CA LYS A 19 8.73 18.51 -18.01
C LYS A 19 9.18 17.31 -18.85
N LYS A 20 8.54 17.04 -19.98
CA LYS A 20 8.78 15.89 -20.86
C LYS A 20 8.52 14.53 -20.20
N THR A 21 7.76 14.49 -19.12
CA THR A 21 7.18 13.25 -18.58
C THR A 21 5.82 13.02 -19.23
N TYR A 22 5.29 11.81 -19.14
CA TYR A 22 3.95 11.53 -19.66
C TYR A 22 3.00 11.10 -18.54
N ILE A 23 1.73 11.40 -18.73
CA ILE A 23 0.63 10.89 -17.91
C ILE A 23 -0.11 9.87 -18.75
N ALA A 24 -0.15 8.63 -18.27
CA ALA A 24 -0.92 7.59 -18.93
C ALA A 24 -2.43 7.90 -18.87
N PRO A 25 -3.22 7.50 -19.87
CA PRO A 25 -4.66 7.77 -19.90
C PRO A 25 -5.46 6.92 -18.89
N PHE A 26 -4.84 5.95 -18.26
CA PHE A 26 -5.44 5.09 -17.23
C PHE A 26 -4.39 4.64 -16.22
N VAL A 27 -4.84 4.16 -15.09
CA VAL A 27 -4.01 3.60 -14.02
C VAL A 27 -4.41 2.16 -13.76
N ASN A 28 -3.43 1.25 -13.73
CA ASN A 28 -3.64 -0.09 -13.24
C ASN A 28 -3.76 -0.07 -11.73
N ALA A 29 -4.79 -0.69 -11.18
CA ALA A 29 -4.93 -0.92 -9.76
C ALA A 29 -4.30 -2.26 -9.35
N GLU A 30 -3.72 -2.29 -8.17
CA GLU A 30 -3.24 -3.52 -7.55
C GLU A 30 -4.43 -4.35 -7.03
N LYS A 31 -4.32 -5.69 -7.03
CA LYS A 31 -5.38 -6.55 -6.51
C LYS A 31 -5.75 -6.25 -5.05
N PRO A 32 -4.79 -6.11 -4.10
CA PRO A 32 -5.08 -5.76 -2.72
C PRO A 32 -5.37 -4.26 -2.56
N GLN A 33 -6.27 -3.72 -3.38
CA GLN A 33 -6.71 -2.33 -3.30
C GLN A 33 -8.12 -2.20 -2.76
N TYR A 34 -8.29 -1.16 -1.97
CA TYR A 34 -9.58 -0.70 -1.50
C TYR A 34 -9.62 0.82 -1.49
N LEU A 35 -10.80 1.38 -1.56
CA LEU A 35 -11.06 2.81 -1.46
C LEU A 35 -12.05 3.06 -0.33
N VAL A 36 -11.59 3.72 0.72
CA VAL A 36 -12.44 4.14 1.84
C VAL A 36 -12.68 5.63 1.73
N ILE A 37 -13.93 6.02 1.59
CA ILE A 37 -14.35 7.41 1.37
C ILE A 37 -15.17 7.88 2.55
N GLU A 38 -14.87 9.07 3.08
CA GLU A 38 -15.75 9.70 4.06
C GLU A 38 -17.09 10.05 3.43
N ASP A 39 -18.17 9.54 4.03
CA ASP A 39 -19.53 9.82 3.56
C ASP A 39 -20.02 11.18 4.07
N SER A 40 -19.44 12.24 3.51
CA SER A 40 -19.75 13.63 3.89
C SER A 40 -20.03 14.48 2.62
N PHE A 41 -21.18 14.22 2.00
CA PHE A 41 -21.59 14.85 0.74
C PHE A 41 -22.84 15.70 0.94
N PRO A 42 -22.74 17.01 1.16
CA PRO A 42 -23.86 17.88 1.51
C PRO A 42 -24.93 17.94 0.41
N ASN A 43 -24.57 17.69 -0.85
CA ASN A 43 -25.49 17.72 -1.99
C ASN A 43 -25.87 16.32 -2.50
N GLY A 44 -25.64 15.29 -1.70
CA GLY A 44 -25.80 13.89 -2.11
C GLY A 44 -24.63 13.40 -3.00
N ARG A 45 -24.63 12.12 -3.31
CA ARG A 45 -23.61 11.46 -4.12
C ARG A 45 -24.17 10.26 -4.87
N PRO A 46 -23.48 9.78 -5.92
CA PRO A 46 -23.80 8.47 -6.50
C PRO A 46 -23.49 7.34 -5.49
N ALA A 47 -24.07 6.18 -5.71
CA ALA A 47 -23.88 4.98 -4.88
C ALA A 47 -22.50 4.34 -5.18
N LEU A 48 -21.43 4.97 -4.70
CA LEU A 48 -20.03 4.57 -4.95
C LEU A 48 -19.71 3.21 -4.34
N GLU A 49 -20.36 2.85 -3.23
CA GLU A 49 -20.26 1.54 -2.54
C GLU A 49 -20.73 0.34 -3.39
N LYS A 50 -21.37 0.58 -4.52
CA LYS A 50 -21.64 -0.49 -5.51
C LYS A 50 -20.41 -0.92 -6.28
N GLY A 51 -19.34 -0.13 -6.26
CA GLY A 51 -18.06 -0.49 -6.82
C GLY A 51 -17.36 -1.52 -5.92
N PHE A 52 -16.75 -2.54 -6.54
CA PHE A 52 -15.97 -3.53 -5.79
C PHE A 52 -14.81 -2.84 -5.04
N GLY A 53 -14.66 -3.17 -3.76
CA GLY A 53 -13.59 -2.60 -2.92
C GLY A 53 -13.80 -1.13 -2.53
N VAL A 54 -14.99 -0.56 -2.75
CA VAL A 54 -15.33 0.81 -2.34
C VAL A 54 -16.19 0.79 -1.09
N TYR A 55 -15.71 1.48 -0.05
CA TYR A 55 -16.38 1.59 1.24
C TYR A 55 -16.71 3.05 1.56
N MET A 56 -17.95 3.31 1.91
CA MET A 56 -18.38 4.60 2.46
C MET A 56 -18.40 4.50 3.97
N ALA A 57 -17.75 5.42 4.66
CA ALA A 57 -17.54 5.34 6.10
C ALA A 57 -17.50 6.73 6.76
N ASP A 58 -17.51 6.78 8.08
CA ASP A 58 -17.22 8.00 8.82
C ASP A 58 -15.73 8.34 8.80
N ARG A 59 -15.37 9.55 9.22
CA ARG A 59 -13.99 10.03 9.26
C ARG A 59 -13.09 9.17 10.14
N GLU A 60 -13.60 8.66 11.25
CA GLU A 60 -12.81 7.82 12.16
C GLU A 60 -12.42 6.51 11.49
N THR A 61 -13.34 5.85 10.83
CA THR A 61 -13.11 4.61 10.08
C THR A 61 -12.13 4.83 8.92
N VAL A 62 -12.24 5.96 8.19
CA VAL A 62 -11.25 6.33 7.16
C VAL A 62 -9.85 6.46 7.76
N ASN A 63 -9.71 7.18 8.88
CA ASN A 63 -8.43 7.35 9.55
C ASN A 63 -7.86 6.03 10.09
N LEU A 64 -8.71 5.15 10.63
CA LEU A 64 -8.27 3.82 11.09
C LEU A 64 -7.79 2.95 9.92
N SER A 65 -8.46 3.02 8.77
CA SER A 65 -8.06 2.28 7.56
C SER A 65 -6.71 2.77 7.04
N GLU A 66 -6.48 4.08 7.02
CA GLU A 66 -5.18 4.66 6.65
C GLU A 66 -4.08 4.22 7.64
N ARG A 67 -4.34 4.33 8.94
CA ARG A 67 -3.37 3.93 9.98
C ARG A 67 -3.03 2.44 9.90
N MET A 68 -4.01 1.58 9.68
CA MET A 68 -3.79 0.15 9.45
C MET A 68 -2.77 -0.07 8.32
N LYS A 69 -2.96 0.55 7.17
CA LYS A 69 -2.10 0.40 5.99
C LYS A 69 -0.74 1.08 6.18
N VAL A 70 -0.74 2.36 6.50
CA VAL A 70 0.46 3.24 6.45
C VAL A 70 1.37 3.03 7.65
N THR A 71 0.80 2.85 8.84
CA THR A 71 1.60 2.84 10.07
C THR A 71 1.87 1.45 10.63
N VAL A 72 1.23 0.42 10.11
CA VAL A 72 1.37 -0.95 10.65
C VAL A 72 1.63 -2.01 9.59
N CYS A 73 0.74 -2.17 8.59
CA CYS A 73 0.78 -3.38 7.75
C CYS A 73 1.73 -3.31 6.55
N LEU A 74 1.73 -2.21 5.79
CA LEU A 74 2.43 -2.13 4.50
C LEU A 74 3.76 -1.37 4.60
N ASN A 75 3.69 -0.09 4.99
CA ASN A 75 4.85 0.78 4.89
C ASN A 75 5.96 0.47 5.91
N PRO A 76 5.68 -0.03 7.13
CA PRO A 76 6.74 -0.49 8.02
C PRO A 76 7.61 -1.57 7.41
N VAL A 77 7.01 -2.54 6.73
CA VAL A 77 7.75 -3.62 6.04
C VAL A 77 8.69 -3.02 5.00
N HIS A 78 8.20 -2.15 4.12
CA HIS A 78 9.03 -1.47 3.12
C HIS A 78 10.16 -0.65 3.75
N SER A 79 9.86 0.10 4.80
CA SER A 79 10.84 1.00 5.43
C SER A 79 11.93 0.25 6.21
N ALA A 80 11.62 -0.91 6.76
CA ALA A 80 12.60 -1.72 7.47
C ALA A 80 13.47 -2.52 6.49
N THR A 81 12.89 -3.09 5.44
CA THR A 81 13.60 -4.03 4.57
C THR A 81 14.19 -3.38 3.31
N GLY A 82 13.59 -2.29 2.80
CA GLY A 82 14.08 -1.61 1.61
C GLY A 82 15.53 -1.12 1.71
N PRO A 83 15.93 -0.38 2.77
CA PRO A 83 17.32 0.04 2.96
C PRO A 83 18.31 -1.12 3.03
N LEU A 84 17.92 -2.23 3.67
CA LEU A 84 18.75 -3.44 3.73
C LEU A 84 18.89 -4.08 2.35
N GLY A 85 17.84 -4.04 1.53
CA GLY A 85 17.89 -4.48 0.15
C GLY A 85 18.87 -3.66 -0.69
N VAL A 86 18.91 -2.34 -0.51
CA VAL A 86 19.92 -1.48 -1.17
C VAL A 86 21.33 -1.88 -0.78
N VAL A 87 21.61 -2.05 0.52
CA VAL A 87 22.92 -2.43 1.02
C VAL A 87 23.38 -3.81 0.50
N GLN A 88 22.42 -4.72 0.33
CA GLN A 88 22.68 -6.07 -0.21
C GLN A 88 22.73 -6.12 -1.74
N GLY A 89 22.49 -5.00 -2.44
CA GLY A 89 22.57 -4.91 -3.90
C GLY A 89 21.32 -5.38 -4.65
N TYR A 90 20.18 -5.52 -3.97
CA TYR A 90 18.90 -5.84 -4.62
C TYR A 90 18.26 -4.58 -5.20
N GLU A 91 17.98 -4.56 -6.49
CA GLU A 91 17.26 -3.47 -7.14
C GLU A 91 15.78 -3.50 -6.81
N LEU A 92 15.10 -4.63 -7.08
CA LEU A 92 13.66 -4.79 -6.87
C LEU A 92 13.37 -5.39 -5.50
N PHE A 93 12.39 -4.80 -4.82
CA PHE A 93 11.88 -5.27 -3.53
C PHE A 93 11.30 -6.70 -3.63
N ALA A 94 10.48 -6.95 -4.64
CA ALA A 94 9.88 -8.25 -4.87
C ALA A 94 10.96 -9.33 -5.14
N HIS A 95 11.94 -9.03 -5.97
CA HIS A 95 13.05 -9.96 -6.24
C HIS A 95 13.83 -10.30 -4.96
N MET A 96 14.10 -9.29 -4.13
CA MET A 96 14.75 -9.51 -2.82
C MET A 96 13.94 -10.50 -1.96
N LEU A 97 12.64 -10.28 -1.82
CA LEU A 97 11.81 -11.16 -0.98
C LEU A 97 11.65 -12.56 -1.59
N ASN A 98 11.60 -12.67 -2.92
CA ASN A 98 11.45 -13.96 -3.60
C ASN A 98 12.72 -14.83 -3.54
N THR A 99 13.89 -14.22 -3.36
CA THR A 99 15.18 -14.93 -3.45
C THR A 99 16.00 -14.93 -2.15
N ASN A 100 15.61 -14.15 -1.15
CA ASN A 100 16.30 -14.03 0.13
C ASN A 100 15.37 -14.42 1.28
N GLU A 101 15.52 -15.63 1.79
CA GLU A 101 14.68 -16.18 2.86
C GLU A 101 14.76 -15.38 4.17
N ASP A 102 15.92 -14.82 4.52
CA ASP A 102 16.08 -14.01 5.73
C ASP A 102 15.32 -12.70 5.61
N MET A 103 15.34 -12.07 4.44
CA MET A 103 14.58 -10.85 4.19
C MET A 103 13.07 -11.11 4.18
N MET A 104 12.62 -12.21 3.61
CA MET A 104 11.23 -12.65 3.68
C MET A 104 10.81 -12.94 5.12
N LYS A 105 11.63 -13.64 5.90
CA LYS A 105 11.38 -13.91 7.32
C LYS A 105 11.29 -12.62 8.13
N MET A 106 12.22 -11.68 7.93
CA MET A 106 12.17 -10.37 8.60
C MET A 106 10.89 -9.60 8.25
N ALA A 107 10.51 -9.56 6.97
CA ALA A 107 9.28 -8.93 6.52
C ALA A 107 8.04 -9.51 7.21
N ARG A 108 7.99 -10.84 7.32
CA ARG A 108 6.89 -11.54 8.02
C ARG A 108 6.87 -11.24 9.51
N MET A 109 8.00 -11.25 10.20
CA MET A 109 8.08 -10.89 11.62
C MET A 109 7.52 -9.49 11.87
N ILE A 110 7.91 -8.50 11.07
CA ILE A 110 7.44 -7.12 11.20
C ILE A 110 5.92 -7.04 11.03
N ALA A 111 5.35 -7.72 10.05
CA ALA A 111 3.93 -7.63 9.76
C ALA A 111 3.07 -8.48 10.71
N TYR A 112 3.41 -9.76 10.87
CA TYR A 112 2.58 -10.73 11.61
C TYR A 112 2.84 -10.73 13.11
N ASP A 113 4.10 -10.72 13.51
CA ASP A 113 4.45 -10.89 14.92
C ASP A 113 4.47 -9.57 15.69
N GLU A 114 4.85 -8.48 15.03
CA GLU A 114 4.94 -7.15 15.64
C GLU A 114 3.75 -6.24 15.29
N GLY A 115 3.33 -6.21 14.04
CA GLY A 115 2.30 -5.30 13.54
C GLY A 115 0.88 -5.75 13.91
N LEU A 116 0.47 -6.93 13.45
CA LEU A 116 -0.90 -7.41 13.62
C LEU A 116 -1.40 -7.44 15.07
N PRO A 117 -0.61 -7.80 16.10
CA PRO A 117 -1.09 -7.81 17.48
C PRO A 117 -1.50 -6.45 18.04
N VAL A 118 -1.12 -5.37 17.39
CA VAL A 118 -1.39 -3.98 17.84
C VAL A 118 -2.02 -3.10 16.76
N VAL A 119 -2.35 -3.66 15.60
CA VAL A 119 -2.93 -2.91 14.49
C VAL A 119 -4.31 -2.36 14.84
N PRO A 120 -4.63 -1.11 14.49
CA PRO A 120 -5.99 -0.61 14.60
C PRO A 120 -6.90 -1.35 13.60
N ASN A 121 -8.05 -1.80 14.09
CA ASN A 121 -9.05 -2.49 13.26
C ASN A 121 -10.12 -1.49 12.81
N PRO A 122 -10.25 -1.18 11.52
CA PRO A 122 -11.26 -0.26 11.01
C PRO A 122 -12.68 -0.86 10.98
N GLY A 123 -12.83 -2.16 11.23
CA GLY A 123 -14.12 -2.85 11.22
C GLY A 123 -14.70 -3.18 9.85
N ILE A 124 -14.32 -2.45 8.81
CA ILE A 124 -14.75 -2.66 7.41
C ILE A 124 -13.75 -3.47 6.58
N LEU A 125 -12.53 -3.59 7.06
CA LEU A 125 -11.43 -4.33 6.45
C LEU A 125 -10.81 -5.23 7.52
N SER A 126 -10.41 -6.43 7.14
CA SER A 126 -9.66 -7.33 8.01
C SER A 126 -8.16 -7.02 7.91
N PRO A 127 -7.48 -6.56 8.96
CA PRO A 127 -6.03 -6.36 8.94
C PRO A 127 -5.28 -7.64 8.60
N GLN A 128 -5.71 -8.78 9.12
CA GLN A 128 -5.12 -10.09 8.82
C GLN A 128 -5.22 -10.41 7.33
N ALA A 129 -6.43 -10.33 6.75
CA ALA A 129 -6.64 -10.61 5.33
C ALA A 129 -5.84 -9.65 4.44
N PHE A 130 -5.74 -8.38 4.84
CA PHE A 130 -4.93 -7.40 4.13
C PHE A 130 -3.44 -7.77 4.13
N VAL A 131 -2.88 -8.16 5.28
CA VAL A 131 -1.48 -8.60 5.36
C VAL A 131 -1.27 -9.88 4.55
N ASP A 132 -2.20 -10.83 4.61
CA ASP A 132 -2.12 -12.07 3.83
C ASP A 132 -2.07 -11.78 2.32
N GLU A 133 -2.91 -10.87 1.81
CA GLU A 133 -2.87 -10.42 0.41
C GLU A 133 -1.57 -9.71 0.05
N LEU A 134 -0.99 -8.90 0.95
CA LEU A 134 0.30 -8.27 0.71
C LEU A 134 1.40 -9.31 0.46
N PHE A 135 1.46 -10.34 1.28
CA PHE A 135 2.49 -11.39 1.16
C PHE A 135 2.22 -12.39 0.05
N HIS A 136 0.97 -12.59 -0.33
CA HIS A 136 0.60 -13.52 -1.40
C HIS A 136 0.63 -12.87 -2.78
N ASP A 137 0.07 -11.68 -2.92
CA ASP A 137 -0.17 -11.06 -4.22
C ASP A 137 0.75 -9.86 -4.51
N ARG A 138 1.02 -9.00 -3.50
CA ARG A 138 1.69 -7.72 -3.74
C ARG A 138 3.21 -7.79 -3.63
N PHE A 139 3.72 -8.25 -2.51
CA PHE A 139 5.16 -8.24 -2.25
C PHE A 139 5.97 -9.11 -3.21
N PRO A 140 5.50 -10.29 -3.63
CA PRO A 140 6.22 -11.12 -4.61
C PRO A 140 6.08 -10.64 -6.06
N ASN A 141 5.27 -9.63 -6.33
CA ASN A 141 4.96 -9.19 -7.70
C ASN A 141 6.04 -8.25 -8.25
N GLU A 142 6.95 -8.78 -9.06
CA GLU A 142 8.05 -8.03 -9.68
C GLU A 142 7.58 -6.99 -10.73
N TYR A 143 6.34 -7.13 -11.24
CA TYR A 143 5.78 -6.17 -12.21
C TYR A 143 5.36 -4.83 -11.58
N LEU A 144 5.29 -4.73 -10.25
CA LEU A 144 4.99 -3.46 -9.58
C LEU A 144 6.14 -2.44 -9.67
N GLY A 145 7.37 -2.90 -9.94
CA GLY A 145 8.52 -2.03 -10.11
C GLY A 145 8.91 -1.26 -8.84
N ASP A 146 8.60 -1.79 -7.66
CA ASP A 146 9.04 -1.22 -6.40
C ASP A 146 10.54 -1.44 -6.22
N THR A 147 11.34 -0.38 -6.43
CA THR A 147 12.79 -0.46 -6.20
C THR A 147 13.14 -0.20 -4.75
N ASN A 148 14.10 -0.95 -4.20
CA ASN A 148 14.58 -0.77 -2.84
C ASN A 148 15.12 0.64 -2.61
N MET A 149 15.77 1.24 -3.61
CA MET A 149 16.25 2.62 -3.55
C MET A 149 15.09 3.61 -3.35
N ARG A 150 14.00 3.49 -4.11
CA ARG A 150 12.82 4.35 -3.96
C ARG A 150 12.16 4.19 -2.60
N LEU A 151 12.07 2.96 -2.10
CA LEU A 151 11.50 2.67 -0.78
C LEU A 151 12.36 3.19 0.37
N SER A 152 13.64 3.47 0.11
CA SER A 152 14.60 3.97 1.10
C SER A 152 14.68 5.50 1.17
N VAL A 153 14.05 6.21 0.23
CA VAL A 153 14.03 7.68 0.24
C VAL A 153 13.30 8.18 1.49
N ASP A 154 13.93 9.11 2.21
CA ASP A 154 13.40 9.76 3.41
C ASP A 154 12.99 8.82 4.57
N VAL A 155 13.49 7.58 4.60
CA VAL A 155 13.14 6.61 5.66
C VAL A 155 13.41 7.17 7.06
N SER A 156 14.49 7.89 7.28
CA SER A 156 14.81 8.50 8.58
C SER A 156 13.73 9.47 9.07
N GLN A 157 13.09 10.22 8.17
CA GLN A 157 11.99 11.11 8.49
C GLN A 157 10.67 10.37 8.72
N MET A 158 10.53 9.21 8.10
CA MET A 158 9.32 8.38 8.18
C MET A 158 9.27 7.43 9.39
N VAL A 159 10.38 7.24 10.11
CA VAL A 159 10.47 6.32 11.25
C VAL A 159 9.38 6.59 12.31
N GLY A 160 9.18 7.86 12.67
CA GLY A 160 8.18 8.24 13.66
C GLY A 160 6.73 7.90 13.24
N ILE A 161 6.42 7.97 11.95
CA ILE A 161 5.10 7.67 11.42
C ILE A 161 4.94 6.15 11.25
N ARG A 162 5.91 5.49 10.63
CA ARG A 162 5.78 4.09 10.19
C ARG A 162 6.01 3.07 11.31
N PHE A 163 6.81 3.41 12.33
CA PHE A 163 7.06 2.51 13.47
C PHE A 163 6.49 3.06 14.78
N GLY A 164 6.31 4.37 14.88
CA GLY A 164 5.93 5.04 16.12
C GLY A 164 4.58 4.58 16.69
N GLU A 165 3.60 4.29 15.86
CA GLU A 165 2.29 3.82 16.32
C GLU A 165 2.38 2.40 16.90
N THR A 166 3.10 1.51 16.25
CA THR A 166 3.36 0.15 16.76
C THR A 166 4.11 0.21 18.09
N ILE A 167 5.20 0.99 18.17
CA ILE A 167 5.99 1.16 19.40
C ILE A 167 5.12 1.71 20.54
N LYS A 168 4.35 2.78 20.27
CA LYS A 168 3.46 3.38 21.27
C LYS A 168 2.39 2.42 21.77
N ALA A 169 1.87 1.55 20.87
CA ALA A 169 0.90 0.57 21.25
C ALA A 169 1.48 -0.49 22.22
N TYR A 170 2.71 -0.92 21.99
CA TYR A 170 3.41 -1.83 22.93
C TYR A 170 3.77 -1.17 24.26
N VAL A 171 4.10 0.12 24.27
CA VAL A 171 4.39 0.84 25.53
C VAL A 171 3.13 1.03 26.39
N LYS A 172 1.93 1.03 25.76
CA LYS A 172 0.64 1.19 26.48
C LYS A 172 0.06 -0.13 26.99
N LYS A 173 0.56 -1.28 26.55
CA LYS A 173 0.21 -2.62 27.05
C LYS A 173 0.94 -2.93 28.35
#